data_3fbefb4859eb50a6d9b1f6eaa35b45fd
#
_entry.id   3fbefb4859eb50a6d9b1f6eaa35b45fd
#
_cell.length_a   1.000
_cell.length_b   1.000
_cell.length_c   1.000
_cell.angle_alpha   90.00
_cell.angle_beta   90.00
_cell.angle_gamma   90.00
#
_symmetry.space_group_name_H-M   'P 1'
#
loop_
_entity.id
_entity.type
_entity.pdbx_description
1 polymer ?
#
loop_
_entity_poly.entity_id
_entity_poly.type
_entity_poly.pdbx_seq_one_letter_code
_entity_poly.pdbx_strand_id
1 'polypeptide(L)'
;MIPGRFTRAEEAEWVAKMVARLDVGTSAPARRRATDTGLMRRAAELSEQYLDGCAVPLSVRWVGTMRTQWASCTPAERTIRLSQALRDMPAWVQDYVLVHELAHLIIPAHGPEFWQLVNRFPRTERARGYLDGVSAAAHLGISDDGDVDGEPGDTAAGPQPLPGL
;
A
#
# COMPACT_ATOMS: atom_id res chain seq x y z
N MET A 1 -38.28 5.11 -10.45
CA MET A 1 -38.58 4.37 -11.71
C MET A 1 -37.28 4.13 -12.43
N ILE A 2 -36.73 2.91 -12.38
CA ILE A 2 -35.52 2.54 -13.08
C ILE A 2 -35.97 2.03 -14.45
N PRO A 3 -35.51 2.64 -15.56
CA PRO A 3 -35.85 2.10 -16.90
C PRO A 3 -35.03 0.79 -17.07
N GLY A 4 -35.76 -0.28 -17.25
CA GLY A 4 -35.16 -1.59 -17.49
C GLY A 4 -34.61 -1.73 -18.90
N ARG A 5 -33.53 -2.51 -18.99
CA ARG A 5 -32.87 -3.07 -20.17
C ARG A 5 -31.94 -2.11 -20.91
N PHE A 6 -30.76 -1.93 -20.35
CA PHE A 6 -29.59 -1.60 -21.16
C PHE A 6 -29.19 -2.81 -22.01
N THR A 7 -28.91 -2.57 -23.27
CA THR A 7 -28.26 -3.57 -24.11
C THR A 7 -26.79 -3.71 -23.68
N ARG A 8 -26.15 -4.85 -23.90
CA ARG A 8 -24.74 -5.08 -23.57
C ARG A 8 -23.79 -4.00 -24.15
N ALA A 9 -24.16 -3.41 -25.28
CA ALA A 9 -23.40 -2.33 -25.90
C ALA A 9 -23.53 -1.00 -25.11
N GLU A 10 -24.71 -0.68 -24.63
CA GLU A 10 -24.98 0.52 -23.83
C GLU A 10 -24.35 0.40 -22.43
N GLU A 11 -24.35 -0.80 -21.88
CA GLU A 11 -23.68 -1.09 -20.59
C GLU A 11 -22.17 -0.93 -20.71
N ALA A 12 -21.55 -1.43 -21.78
CA ALA A 12 -20.13 -1.27 -22.06
C ALA A 12 -19.75 0.20 -22.28
N GLU A 13 -20.60 0.97 -22.99
CA GLU A 13 -20.38 2.40 -23.21
C GLU A 13 -20.52 3.20 -21.91
N TRP A 14 -21.48 2.82 -21.07
CA TRP A 14 -21.70 3.46 -19.77
C TRP A 14 -20.54 3.19 -18.80
N VAL A 15 -20.05 1.95 -18.74
CA VAL A 15 -18.88 1.55 -17.96
C VAL A 15 -17.64 2.29 -18.47
N ALA A 16 -17.44 2.37 -19.80
CA ALA A 16 -16.33 3.12 -20.38
C ALA A 16 -16.38 4.62 -20.04
N LYS A 17 -17.58 5.24 -20.06
CA LYS A 17 -17.78 6.64 -19.64
C LYS A 17 -17.55 6.84 -18.14
N MET A 18 -17.93 5.90 -17.30
CA MET A 18 -17.66 5.96 -15.86
C MET A 18 -16.17 5.81 -15.56
N VAL A 19 -15.50 4.87 -16.20
CA VAL A 19 -14.05 4.68 -16.09
C VAL A 19 -13.30 5.92 -16.56
N ALA A 20 -13.67 6.49 -17.72
CA ALA A 20 -13.08 7.74 -18.22
C ALA A 20 -13.30 8.94 -17.29
N ARG A 21 -14.44 9.02 -16.58
CA ARG A 21 -14.70 10.07 -15.57
C ARG A 21 -13.86 9.88 -14.30
N LEU A 22 -13.53 8.64 -13.95
CA LEU A 22 -12.61 8.35 -12.85
C LEU A 22 -11.16 8.70 -13.23
N ASP A 23 -10.79 8.52 -14.51
CA ASP A 23 -9.44 8.83 -15.01
C ASP A 23 -9.15 10.32 -15.18
N VAL A 24 -10.15 11.15 -15.49
CA VAL A 24 -9.96 12.60 -15.67
C VAL A 24 -9.57 13.34 -14.38
N GLY A 25 -9.88 12.76 -13.20
CA GLY A 25 -9.46 13.30 -11.90
C GLY A 25 -8.03 12.90 -11.46
N THR A 26 -7.39 11.94 -12.14
CA THR A 26 -6.14 11.31 -11.67
C THR A 26 -4.90 11.65 -12.50
N SER A 27 -5.03 12.29 -13.66
CA SER A 27 -3.91 12.42 -14.62
C SER A 27 -2.76 13.35 -14.18
N ALA A 28 -3.05 14.46 -13.51
CA ALA A 28 -2.01 15.40 -13.06
C ALA A 28 -1.29 14.95 -11.76
N PRO A 29 -1.98 14.51 -10.70
CA PRO A 29 -1.31 13.98 -9.50
C PRO A 29 -0.60 12.64 -9.75
N ALA A 30 -1.12 11.77 -10.62
CA ALA A 30 -0.48 10.50 -10.97
C ALA A 30 0.87 10.70 -11.68
N ARG A 31 0.98 11.65 -12.62
CA ARG A 31 2.26 12.00 -13.27
C ARG A 31 3.29 12.53 -12.30
N ARG A 32 2.87 13.30 -11.27
CA ARG A 32 3.80 13.83 -10.25
C ARG A 32 4.38 12.73 -9.35
N ARG A 33 3.65 11.63 -9.15
CA ARG A 33 4.10 10.47 -8.35
C ARG A 33 4.87 9.43 -9.15
N ALA A 34 4.91 9.56 -10.48
CA ALA A 34 5.63 8.64 -11.35
C ALA A 34 7.16 8.66 -11.18
N THR A 35 7.70 9.69 -10.53
CA THR A 35 9.13 9.85 -10.26
C THR A 35 9.44 9.65 -8.78
N ASP A 36 10.66 9.22 -8.46
CA ASP A 36 11.13 9.09 -7.08
C ASP A 36 11.10 10.43 -6.32
N THR A 37 11.41 11.53 -6.99
CA THR A 37 11.29 12.88 -6.43
C THR A 37 9.84 13.23 -6.10
N GLY A 38 8.91 12.81 -6.94
CA GLY A 38 7.47 12.99 -6.69
C GLY A 38 6.98 12.17 -5.51
N LEU A 39 7.48 10.93 -5.35
CA LEU A 39 7.20 10.08 -4.19
C LEU A 39 7.75 10.69 -2.91
N MET A 40 9.00 11.16 -2.91
CA MET A 40 9.60 11.79 -1.72
C MET A 40 8.79 12.99 -1.24
N ARG A 41 8.38 13.85 -2.17
CA ARG A 41 7.52 14.99 -1.82
C ARG A 41 6.19 14.53 -1.25
N ARG A 42 5.55 13.53 -1.89
CA ARG A 42 4.27 13.01 -1.40
C ARG A 42 4.41 12.35 -0.02
N ALA A 43 5.48 11.62 0.21
CA ALA A 43 5.79 11.04 1.53
C ALA A 43 5.93 12.12 2.60
N ALA A 44 6.62 13.23 2.31
CA ALA A 44 6.73 14.36 3.24
C ALA A 44 5.37 14.99 3.53
N GLU A 45 4.53 15.24 2.51
CA GLU A 45 3.17 15.77 2.69
C GLU A 45 2.31 14.87 3.58
N LEU A 46 2.36 13.55 3.35
CA LEU A 46 1.59 12.56 4.12
C LEU A 46 2.10 12.44 5.55
N SER A 47 3.43 12.50 5.75
CA SER A 47 4.04 12.51 7.07
C SER A 47 3.57 13.71 7.90
N GLU A 48 3.62 14.91 7.32
CA GLU A 48 3.13 16.13 7.96
C GLU A 48 1.63 16.04 8.28
N GLN A 49 0.85 15.54 7.35
CA GLN A 49 -0.61 15.54 7.47
C GLN A 49 -1.14 14.52 8.48
N TYR A 50 -0.52 13.33 8.56
CA TYR A 50 -1.07 12.20 9.33
C TYR A 50 -0.15 11.68 10.43
N LEU A 51 1.16 11.96 10.37
CA LEU A 51 2.17 11.44 11.28
C LEU A 51 2.95 12.53 12.00
N ASP A 52 2.38 13.72 12.07
CA ASP A 52 2.95 14.89 12.76
C ASP A 52 4.38 15.26 12.29
N GLY A 53 4.72 14.93 11.03
CA GLY A 53 6.06 15.15 10.47
C GLY A 53 7.16 14.24 11.05
N CYS A 54 6.80 13.27 11.88
CA CYS A 54 7.78 12.42 12.59
C CYS A 54 8.42 11.36 11.68
N ALA A 55 7.75 10.97 10.60
CA ALA A 55 8.26 10.00 9.65
C ALA A 55 9.05 10.68 8.53
N VAL A 56 10.37 10.66 8.61
CA VAL A 56 11.26 11.32 7.64
C VAL A 56 12.12 10.28 6.92
N PRO A 57 11.69 9.77 5.75
CA PRO A 57 12.49 8.83 4.97
C PRO A 57 13.71 9.53 4.35
N LEU A 58 14.81 8.80 4.15
CA LEU A 58 15.95 9.26 3.37
C LEU A 58 15.74 9.03 1.87
N SER A 59 15.01 7.99 1.52
CA SER A 59 14.66 7.71 0.13
C SER A 59 13.32 6.99 0.03
N VAL A 60 12.55 7.38 -0.98
CA VAL A 60 11.33 6.67 -1.39
C VAL A 60 11.41 6.48 -2.90
N ARG A 61 11.33 5.23 -3.36
CA ARG A 61 11.54 4.93 -4.78
C ARG A 61 10.63 3.81 -5.28
N TRP A 62 10.37 3.84 -6.57
CA TRP A 62 9.76 2.73 -7.27
C TRP A 62 10.79 1.63 -7.52
N VAL A 63 10.38 0.38 -7.30
CA VAL A 63 11.16 -0.81 -7.63
C VAL A 63 10.33 -1.72 -8.54
N GLY A 64 10.96 -2.74 -9.14
CA GLY A 64 10.24 -3.72 -9.94
C GLY A 64 9.09 -4.37 -9.18
N THR A 65 8.22 -5.10 -9.87
CA THR A 65 7.09 -5.77 -9.25
C THR A 65 7.54 -6.73 -8.15
N MET A 66 7.08 -6.49 -6.95
CA MET A 66 7.31 -7.36 -5.80
C MET A 66 6.32 -8.52 -5.82
N ARG A 67 6.73 -9.73 -5.41
CA ARG A 67 5.89 -10.92 -5.45
C ARG A 67 4.98 -11.09 -4.24
N THR A 68 5.44 -10.63 -3.08
CA THR A 68 4.80 -10.89 -1.78
C THR A 68 4.33 -9.64 -1.05
N GLN A 69 4.70 -8.47 -1.54
CA GLN A 69 4.46 -7.19 -0.87
C GLN A 69 4.12 -6.10 -1.89
N TRP A 70 3.33 -5.11 -1.46
CA TRP A 70 3.07 -3.91 -2.25
C TRP A 70 4.18 -2.86 -2.07
N ALA A 71 4.82 -2.86 -0.90
CA ALA A 71 5.92 -1.98 -0.57
C ALA A 71 6.80 -2.62 0.52
N SER A 72 7.91 -2.00 0.83
CA SER A 72 8.76 -2.38 1.97
C SER A 72 9.46 -1.16 2.55
N CYS A 73 9.61 -1.17 3.86
CA CYS A 73 10.38 -0.18 4.62
C CYS A 73 11.60 -0.85 5.28
N THR A 74 12.76 -0.20 5.19
CA THR A 74 13.94 -0.56 5.97
C THR A 74 14.17 0.56 6.98
N PRO A 75 13.67 0.45 8.23
CA PRO A 75 13.71 1.54 9.20
C PRO A 75 15.13 1.98 9.55
N ALA A 76 16.09 1.05 9.65
CA ALA A 76 17.49 1.35 9.96
C ALA A 76 18.13 2.26 8.91
N GLU A 77 17.78 2.10 7.64
CA GLU A 77 18.25 2.91 6.52
C GLU A 77 17.31 4.08 6.19
N ARG A 78 16.12 4.09 6.78
CA ARG A 78 15.03 5.01 6.47
C ARG A 78 14.70 5.05 4.98
N THR A 79 14.68 3.89 4.35
CA THR A 79 14.37 3.72 2.94
C THR A 79 13.04 3.01 2.75
N ILE A 80 12.25 3.49 1.78
CA ILE A 80 10.95 2.93 1.40
C ILE A 80 11.00 2.56 -0.09
N ARG A 81 10.53 1.36 -0.41
CA ARG A 81 10.45 0.85 -1.78
C ARG A 81 9.01 0.50 -2.09
N LEU A 82 8.47 1.03 -3.18
CA LEU A 82 7.11 0.73 -3.64
C LEU A 82 7.18 -0.12 -4.91
N SER A 83 6.34 -1.15 -4.96
CA SER A 83 6.17 -1.97 -6.15
C SER A 83 5.60 -1.16 -7.31
N GLN A 84 6.13 -1.36 -8.52
CA GLN A 84 5.56 -0.75 -9.74
C GLN A 84 4.10 -1.15 -9.99
N ALA A 85 3.65 -2.28 -9.43
CA ALA A 85 2.25 -2.69 -9.51
C ALA A 85 1.26 -1.67 -8.90
N LEU A 86 1.74 -0.83 -7.96
CA LEU A 86 0.92 0.25 -7.38
C LEU A 86 0.71 1.44 -8.32
N ARG A 87 1.50 1.59 -9.39
CA ARG A 87 1.45 2.78 -10.26
C ARG A 87 0.10 2.97 -10.93
N ASP A 88 -0.53 1.87 -11.31
CA ASP A 88 -1.80 1.87 -12.02
C ASP A 88 -3.00 1.86 -11.05
N MET A 89 -2.74 1.82 -9.76
CA MET A 89 -3.77 1.87 -8.74
C MET A 89 -4.19 3.30 -8.41
N PRO A 90 -5.41 3.49 -7.86
CA PRO A 90 -5.88 4.80 -7.45
C PRO A 90 -4.90 5.51 -6.50
N ALA A 91 -4.80 6.82 -6.63
CA ALA A 91 -3.88 7.64 -5.85
C ALA A 91 -4.04 7.48 -4.32
N TRP A 92 -5.28 7.29 -3.85
CA TRP A 92 -5.56 7.10 -2.43
C TRP A 92 -5.09 5.72 -1.91
N VAL A 93 -4.94 4.70 -2.79
CA VAL A 93 -4.32 3.41 -2.44
C VAL A 93 -2.81 3.59 -2.30
N GLN A 94 -2.18 4.30 -3.22
CA GLN A 94 -0.75 4.62 -3.14
C GLN A 94 -0.43 5.45 -1.88
N ASP A 95 -1.29 6.42 -1.54
CA ASP A 95 -1.15 7.23 -0.33
C ASP A 95 -1.26 6.39 0.94
N TYR A 96 -2.20 5.44 0.98
CA TYR A 96 -2.34 4.53 2.10
C TYR A 96 -1.07 3.68 2.28
N VAL A 97 -0.56 3.07 1.21
CA VAL A 97 0.68 2.27 1.28
C VAL A 97 1.85 3.13 1.75
N LEU A 98 1.97 4.37 1.26
CA LEU A 98 3.00 5.30 1.75
C LEU A 98 2.85 5.61 3.24
N VAL A 99 1.64 5.86 3.74
CA VAL A 99 1.41 6.11 5.18
C VAL A 99 1.75 4.89 6.01
N HIS A 100 1.42 3.69 5.52
CA HIS A 100 1.78 2.43 6.17
C HIS A 100 3.30 2.29 6.31
N GLU A 101 4.05 2.47 5.22
CA GLU A 101 5.51 2.38 5.23
C GLU A 101 6.18 3.50 6.05
N LEU A 102 5.62 4.71 6.01
CA LEU A 102 6.08 5.82 6.85
C LEU A 102 5.86 5.53 8.34
N ALA A 103 4.75 4.89 8.70
CA ALA A 103 4.48 4.50 10.08
C ALA A 103 5.53 3.51 10.61
N HIS A 104 6.08 2.64 9.76
CA HIS A 104 7.18 1.74 10.12
C HIS A 104 8.49 2.45 10.49
N LEU A 105 8.70 3.67 10.03
CA LEU A 105 9.85 4.49 10.48
C LEU A 105 9.71 4.93 11.94
N ILE A 106 8.50 4.89 12.50
CA ILE A 106 8.20 5.29 13.89
C ILE A 106 8.00 4.04 14.74
N ILE A 107 7.18 3.10 14.28
CA ILE A 107 6.82 1.87 14.98
C ILE A 107 7.05 0.68 14.05
N PRO A 108 8.13 -0.09 14.25
CA PRO A 108 8.47 -1.20 13.36
C PRO A 108 7.46 -2.35 13.35
N ALA A 109 6.81 -2.63 14.48
CA ALA A 109 5.91 -3.79 14.63
C ALA A 109 4.45 -3.40 14.40
N HIS A 110 3.66 -4.30 13.78
CA HIS A 110 2.22 -4.16 13.56
C HIS A 110 1.41 -4.37 14.86
N GLY A 111 1.62 -3.51 15.85
CA GLY A 111 0.86 -3.50 17.11
C GLY A 111 -0.31 -2.52 17.09
N PRO A 112 -1.07 -2.42 18.20
CA PRO A 112 -2.17 -1.46 18.32
C PRO A 112 -1.75 -0.02 18.08
N GLU A 113 -0.57 0.38 18.53
CA GLU A 113 -0.02 1.73 18.36
C GLU A 113 0.29 2.03 16.89
N PHE A 114 0.81 1.05 16.15
CA PHE A 114 1.04 1.16 14.71
C PHE A 114 -0.27 1.43 13.97
N TRP A 115 -1.30 0.63 14.24
CA TRP A 115 -2.60 0.78 13.59
C TRP A 115 -3.30 2.08 13.99
N GLN A 116 -3.07 2.61 15.19
CA GLN A 116 -3.54 3.94 15.56
C GLN A 116 -2.92 5.04 14.69
N LEU A 117 -1.64 4.92 14.34
CA LEU A 117 -0.99 5.85 13.42
C LEU A 117 -1.56 5.72 12.00
N VAL A 118 -1.58 4.52 11.45
CA VAL A 118 -2.06 4.27 10.08
C VAL A 118 -3.53 4.67 9.92
N ASN A 119 -4.36 4.44 10.93
CA ASN A 119 -5.78 4.78 10.91
C ASN A 119 -6.06 6.31 10.97
N ARG A 120 -5.06 7.14 11.16
CA ARG A 120 -5.20 8.59 10.96
C ARG A 120 -5.45 8.92 9.48
N PHE A 121 -5.04 8.05 8.56
CA PHE A 121 -5.40 8.15 7.16
C PHE A 121 -6.87 7.75 6.96
N PRO A 122 -7.73 8.63 6.43
CA PRO A 122 -9.19 8.44 6.48
C PRO A 122 -9.73 7.32 5.59
N ARG A 123 -8.91 6.76 4.69
CA ARG A 123 -9.32 5.71 3.75
C ARG A 123 -8.60 4.38 3.99
N THR A 124 -8.05 4.17 5.16
CA THR A 124 -7.29 2.96 5.53
C THR A 124 -8.06 1.69 5.23
N GLU A 125 -9.25 1.51 5.79
CA GLU A 125 -10.05 0.30 5.57
C GLU A 125 -10.44 0.09 4.10
N ARG A 126 -10.77 1.16 3.40
CA ARG A 126 -11.08 1.08 1.97
C ARG A 126 -9.87 0.67 1.14
N ALA A 127 -8.68 1.19 1.47
CA ALA A 127 -7.45 0.86 0.76
C ALA A 127 -7.03 -0.59 1.01
N ARG A 128 -7.15 -1.07 2.23
CA ARG A 128 -6.91 -2.48 2.59
C ARG A 128 -7.83 -3.39 1.80
N GLY A 129 -9.14 -3.15 1.85
CA GLY A 129 -10.10 -3.93 1.08
C GLY A 129 -9.85 -3.91 -0.44
N TYR A 130 -9.37 -2.79 -1.00
CA TYR A 130 -8.98 -2.71 -2.39
C TYR A 130 -7.77 -3.61 -2.70
N LEU A 131 -6.71 -3.52 -1.89
CA LEU A 131 -5.49 -4.32 -2.06
C LEU A 131 -5.76 -5.82 -1.88
N ASP A 132 -6.57 -6.19 -0.89
CA ASP A 132 -7.02 -7.57 -0.67
C ASP A 132 -7.78 -8.10 -1.89
N GLY A 133 -8.68 -7.29 -2.45
CA GLY A 133 -9.44 -7.63 -3.65
C GLY A 133 -8.55 -7.85 -4.87
N VAL A 134 -7.56 -6.97 -5.07
CA VAL A 134 -6.58 -7.10 -6.17
C VAL A 134 -5.71 -8.34 -5.97
N SER A 135 -5.22 -8.59 -4.75
CA SER A 135 -4.46 -9.79 -4.41
C SER A 135 -5.24 -11.07 -4.69
N ALA A 136 -6.49 -11.13 -4.25
CA ALA A 136 -7.35 -12.29 -4.44
C ALA A 136 -7.65 -12.54 -5.92
N ALA A 137 -7.96 -11.47 -6.69
CA ALA A 137 -8.26 -11.56 -8.12
C ALA A 137 -7.06 -11.99 -8.97
N ALA A 138 -5.87 -11.55 -8.58
CA ALA A 138 -4.64 -11.89 -9.30
C ALA A 138 -3.96 -13.16 -8.77
N HIS A 139 -4.50 -13.81 -7.75
CA HIS A 139 -3.87 -14.95 -7.04
C HIS A 139 -2.41 -14.65 -6.61
N LEU A 140 -2.12 -13.40 -6.28
CA LEU A 140 -0.75 -12.96 -6.01
C LEU A 140 -0.27 -13.33 -4.60
N GLY A 141 -1.17 -13.64 -3.66
CA GLY A 141 -0.82 -13.95 -2.27
C GLY A 141 -0.09 -12.80 -1.54
N ILE A 142 -0.24 -11.59 -2.04
CA ILE A 142 0.36 -10.38 -1.46
C ILE A 142 -0.47 -9.96 -0.24
N SER A 143 0.17 -9.78 0.90
CA SER A 143 -0.48 -9.25 2.12
C SER A 143 -0.13 -7.78 2.33
N ASP A 144 -1.03 -7.07 3.00
CA ASP A 144 -0.84 -5.68 3.40
C ASP A 144 0.15 -5.53 4.57
N ASP A 145 0.31 -6.62 5.35
CA ASP A 145 1.24 -6.69 6.47
C ASP A 145 2.67 -7.01 6.00
N GLY A 146 3.16 -6.27 5.00
CA GLY A 146 4.53 -6.42 4.49
C GLY A 146 5.54 -6.37 5.64
N ASP A 147 6.28 -7.46 5.80
CA ASP A 147 7.34 -7.54 6.80
C ASP A 147 8.32 -6.39 6.63
N VAL A 148 8.53 -5.65 7.70
CA VAL A 148 9.74 -4.86 7.85
C VAL A 148 10.89 -5.85 7.66
N ASP A 149 11.79 -5.62 6.72
CA ASP A 149 13.03 -6.40 6.59
C ASP A 149 13.82 -6.33 7.92
N GLY A 150 13.37 -7.13 8.87
CA GLY A 150 14.04 -7.41 10.13
C GLY A 150 14.64 -8.79 9.99
N GLU A 151 15.93 -8.87 10.06
CA GLU A 151 16.84 -10.00 10.08
C GLU A 151 16.22 -11.40 10.18
N PRO A 152 16.79 -12.40 9.48
CA PRO A 152 16.48 -13.79 9.76
C PRO A 152 16.95 -14.12 11.18
N GLY A 153 16.06 -13.98 12.14
CA GLY A 153 16.25 -14.51 13.47
C GLY A 153 16.29 -16.03 13.35
N ASP A 154 17.51 -16.56 13.34
CA ASP A 154 17.83 -17.94 13.59
C ASP A 154 17.10 -18.38 14.87
N THR A 155 16.09 -19.20 14.72
CA THR A 155 15.66 -20.05 15.83
C THR A 155 15.11 -21.36 15.27
N ALA A 156 16.03 -22.19 14.85
CA ALA A 156 15.83 -23.63 14.84
C ALA A 156 15.75 -24.12 16.29
N ALA A 157 14.57 -24.08 16.87
CA ALA A 157 14.24 -24.88 18.03
C ALA A 157 13.35 -26.02 17.55
N GLY A 158 13.97 -27.12 17.16
CA GLY A 158 13.28 -28.38 16.92
C GLY A 158 12.56 -28.86 18.19
N PRO A 159 11.43 -29.59 18.04
CA PRO A 159 10.72 -30.12 19.18
C PRO A 159 11.59 -31.11 19.94
N GLN A 160 11.81 -30.87 21.22
CA GLN A 160 12.45 -31.79 22.13
C GLN A 160 11.51 -32.99 22.36
N PRO A 161 12.03 -34.22 22.28
CA PRO A 161 11.24 -35.40 22.67
C PRO A 161 11.06 -35.43 24.18
N LEU A 162 9.82 -35.66 24.59
CA LEU A 162 9.46 -35.92 26.00
C LEU A 162 10.19 -37.15 26.53
N PRO A 163 10.70 -37.15 27.76
CA PRO A 163 11.29 -38.33 28.36
C PRO A 163 10.19 -39.35 28.67
N GLY A 164 10.40 -40.55 28.12
CA GLY A 164 9.52 -41.69 28.36
C GLY A 164 9.54 -42.21 29.78
N LEU A 165 8.43 -42.78 30.17
CA LEU A 165 8.29 -43.78 31.21
C LEU A 165 8.86 -45.11 30.71
#